data_2fe566c70a463c227941dc8a3d212264
#
_entry.id   2fe566c70a463c227941dc8a3d212264
#
_cell.length_a   1.000
_cell.length_b   1.000
_cell.length_c   1.000
_cell.angle_alpha   90.00
_cell.angle_beta   90.00
_cell.angle_gamma   90.00
#
_symmetry.space_group_name_H-M   'P 1'
#
loop_
_entity.id
_entity.type
_entity.pdbx_description
1 polymer ?
#
loop_
_entity_poly.entity_id
_entity_poly.type
_entity_poly.pdbx_seq_one_letter_code
_entity_poly.pdbx_strand_id
1 'polypeptide(L)'
;FMDWGLEKDILLPFKEQVGPVRENHEYLVRMYTDKSDRLCVSMKVYEYLSSNSPYKQGDAISGIVIEYSSEYGAFVAVDNKYSALIPKKEIHSAIYAGDHVEGRVASVREDGKLNLTMQKPIKMQIRENAEMILNIIDSYNGVLPVNDKADSKVIEKEFGISKRAFKTAVGKLLKDGKIRITEKNIEILSEEERAELAKKGTTKDDVVKRAKPETKKPVSRRSPEPVPDRKGTVKFTRSNGGRRN
;
A
#
# COMPACT_ATOMS: atom_id res chain seq x y z
N PHE A 1 20.28 -24.23 21.80
CA PHE A 1 19.39 -24.23 22.95
C PHE A 1 18.68 -22.88 22.99
N MET A 2 17.50 -22.84 23.58
CA MET A 2 16.67 -21.66 23.69
C MET A 2 16.28 -21.44 25.15
N ASP A 3 16.37 -20.20 25.60
CA ASP A 3 15.81 -19.77 26.87
C ASP A 3 14.27 -19.70 26.74
N TRP A 4 13.54 -20.30 27.66
CA TRP A 4 12.10 -20.32 27.73
C TRP A 4 11.56 -19.90 29.10
N GLY A 5 12.43 -19.24 29.89
CA GLY A 5 12.11 -18.70 31.20
C GLY A 5 12.18 -19.69 32.36
N LEU A 6 12.78 -20.87 32.14
CA LEU A 6 13.03 -21.85 33.18
C LEU A 6 14.54 -22.08 33.38
N GLU A 7 14.93 -22.72 34.50
CA GLU A 7 16.33 -22.97 34.86
C GLU A 7 17.18 -23.68 33.80
N LYS A 8 16.54 -24.50 32.96
CA LYS A 8 17.24 -25.27 31.90
C LYS A 8 16.74 -24.86 30.55
N ASP A 9 17.64 -24.51 29.69
CA ASP A 9 17.35 -24.24 28.28
C ASP A 9 16.74 -25.46 27.57
N ILE A 10 15.85 -25.21 26.63
CA ILE A 10 15.23 -26.24 25.83
C ILE A 10 15.98 -26.45 24.51
N LEU A 11 16.09 -27.71 24.07
CA LEU A 11 16.77 -28.05 22.82
C LEU A 11 15.94 -27.71 21.60
N LEU A 12 16.50 -26.89 20.68
CA LEU A 12 16.03 -26.70 19.32
C LEU A 12 16.98 -27.44 18.36
N PRO A 13 16.65 -28.63 17.86
CA PRO A 13 17.47 -29.34 16.90
C PRO A 13 17.61 -28.57 15.58
N PHE A 14 18.78 -28.63 14.93
CA PHE A 14 19.02 -27.92 13.66
C PHE A 14 17.99 -28.24 12.56
N LYS A 15 17.57 -29.51 12.46
CA LYS A 15 16.53 -29.94 11.49
C LYS A 15 15.14 -29.36 11.76
N GLU A 16 14.92 -28.84 12.95
CA GLU A 16 13.66 -28.22 13.37
C GLU A 16 13.71 -26.69 13.29
N GLN A 17 14.82 -26.12 12.85
CA GLN A 17 14.96 -24.70 12.58
C GLN A 17 14.37 -24.35 11.20
N VAL A 18 13.79 -23.16 11.09
CA VAL A 18 13.32 -22.56 9.85
C VAL A 18 14.18 -21.33 9.56
N GLY A 19 15.20 -21.51 8.72
CA GLY A 19 16.18 -20.48 8.43
C GLY A 19 17.23 -20.25 9.55
N PRO A 20 18.07 -19.21 9.42
CA PRO A 20 19.09 -18.89 10.40
C PRO A 20 18.47 -18.35 11.69
N VAL A 21 18.85 -18.95 12.82
CA VAL A 21 18.47 -18.48 14.15
C VAL A 21 19.51 -17.46 14.62
N ARG A 22 19.04 -16.34 15.16
CA ARG A 22 19.86 -15.24 15.69
C ARG A 22 19.77 -15.21 17.20
N GLU A 23 20.88 -14.90 17.84
CA GLU A 23 20.92 -14.68 19.28
C GLU A 23 20.08 -13.45 19.69
N ASN A 24 19.50 -13.50 20.86
CA ASN A 24 18.64 -12.44 21.43
C ASN A 24 17.40 -12.09 20.58
N HIS A 25 16.89 -13.06 19.81
CA HIS A 25 15.62 -12.94 19.08
C HIS A 25 14.61 -13.93 19.61
N GLU A 26 13.34 -13.51 19.55
CA GLU A 26 12.21 -14.35 19.94
C GLU A 26 11.69 -15.15 18.76
N TYR A 27 11.34 -16.41 18.99
CA TYR A 27 10.78 -17.28 17.97
C TYR A 27 9.55 -17.99 18.47
N LEU A 28 8.53 -18.09 17.63
CA LEU A 28 7.39 -18.95 17.92
C LEU A 28 7.80 -20.41 17.67
N VAL A 29 7.70 -21.22 18.70
CA VAL A 29 8.05 -22.62 18.67
C VAL A 29 6.93 -23.49 19.23
N ARG A 30 6.88 -24.74 18.82
CA ARG A 30 6.06 -25.77 19.46
C ARG A 30 6.93 -26.76 20.21
N MET A 31 6.45 -27.21 21.34
CA MET A 31 7.10 -28.29 22.09
C MET A 31 6.70 -29.67 21.54
N TYR A 32 7.64 -30.59 21.60
CA TYR A 32 7.43 -32.00 21.29
C TYR A 32 8.42 -32.89 22.05
N THR A 33 8.12 -34.17 22.18
CA THR A 33 9.03 -35.17 22.75
C THR A 33 9.73 -35.91 21.61
N ASP A 34 11.07 -35.96 21.66
CA ASP A 34 11.84 -36.69 20.67
C ASP A 34 11.83 -38.22 20.92
N LYS A 35 12.48 -38.97 20.03
CA LYS A 35 12.55 -40.44 20.15
C LYS A 35 13.27 -40.94 21.40
N SER A 36 14.00 -40.07 22.08
CA SER A 36 14.72 -40.38 23.33
C SER A 36 14.00 -39.85 24.57
N ASP A 37 12.70 -39.55 24.42
CA ASP A 37 11.83 -39.05 25.49
C ASP A 37 12.27 -37.69 26.08
N ARG A 38 13.01 -36.88 25.29
CA ARG A 38 13.46 -35.57 25.71
C ARG A 38 12.51 -34.49 25.15
N LEU A 39 12.23 -33.52 26.01
CA LEU A 39 11.49 -32.35 25.58
C LEU A 39 12.35 -31.47 24.68
N CYS A 40 11.82 -31.18 23.49
CA CYS A 40 12.43 -30.37 22.43
C CYS A 40 11.45 -29.36 21.87
N VAL A 41 11.97 -28.38 21.12
CA VAL A 41 11.14 -27.43 20.39
C VAL A 41 11.39 -27.46 18.89
N SER A 42 10.41 -27.05 18.14
CA SER A 42 10.45 -26.95 16.67
C SER A 42 9.90 -25.58 16.23
N MET A 43 10.57 -24.94 15.29
CA MET A 43 10.10 -23.72 14.60
C MET A 43 9.09 -24.04 13.49
N LYS A 44 8.89 -25.31 13.13
CA LYS A 44 7.91 -25.74 12.12
C LYS A 44 6.49 -25.70 12.69
N VAL A 45 5.97 -24.50 12.86
CA VAL A 45 4.68 -24.26 13.53
C VAL A 45 3.51 -24.04 12.55
N TYR A 46 3.79 -23.85 11.26
CA TYR A 46 2.79 -23.47 10.26
C TYR A 46 1.56 -24.38 10.23
N GLU A 47 1.75 -25.70 10.29
CA GLU A 47 0.67 -26.69 10.26
C GLU A 47 -0.20 -26.72 11.53
N TYR A 48 0.29 -26.09 12.61
CA TYR A 48 -0.40 -26.03 13.90
C TYR A 48 -1.18 -24.76 14.11
N LEU A 49 -1.04 -23.79 13.18
CA LEU A 49 -1.79 -22.55 13.22
C LEU A 49 -3.21 -22.76 12.71
N SER A 50 -4.14 -22.13 13.42
CA SER A 50 -5.57 -22.16 13.05
C SER A 50 -5.83 -21.31 11.81
N SER A 51 -6.65 -21.82 10.92
CA SER A 51 -7.22 -21.05 9.81
C SER A 51 -8.54 -20.35 10.15
N ASN A 52 -9.16 -20.70 11.30
CA ASN A 52 -10.41 -20.08 11.70
C ASN A 52 -10.17 -18.91 12.66
N SER A 53 -9.92 -17.74 12.09
CA SER A 53 -9.64 -16.51 12.86
C SER A 53 -10.92 -15.66 13.04
N PRO A 54 -11.03 -14.88 14.13
CA PRO A 54 -12.12 -13.94 14.34
C PRO A 54 -11.98 -12.66 13.51
N TYR A 55 -10.83 -12.45 12.89
CA TYR A 55 -10.47 -11.21 12.21
C TYR A 55 -11.20 -11.04 10.88
N LYS A 56 -11.53 -9.77 10.60
CA LYS A 56 -12.20 -9.33 9.36
C LYS A 56 -11.29 -8.41 8.56
N GLN A 57 -11.64 -8.20 7.30
CA GLN A 57 -10.93 -7.24 6.45
C GLN A 57 -10.90 -5.85 7.08
N GLY A 58 -9.70 -5.28 7.17
CA GLY A 58 -9.46 -3.95 7.75
C GLY A 58 -9.02 -3.96 9.21
N ASP A 59 -9.15 -5.06 9.93
CA ASP A 59 -8.73 -5.17 11.32
C ASP A 59 -7.22 -5.01 11.45
N ALA A 60 -6.79 -4.27 12.46
CA ALA A 60 -5.38 -4.17 12.83
C ALA A 60 -4.96 -5.45 13.53
N ILE A 61 -3.76 -5.93 13.22
CA ILE A 61 -3.18 -7.13 13.81
C ILE A 61 -1.70 -6.92 14.12
N SER A 62 -1.21 -7.68 15.08
CA SER A 62 0.21 -7.91 15.29
C SER A 62 0.50 -9.41 15.21
N GLY A 63 1.74 -9.76 14.89
CA GLY A 63 2.12 -11.16 14.79
C GLY A 63 3.63 -11.31 14.67
N ILE A 64 4.08 -12.56 14.72
CA ILE A 64 5.48 -12.93 14.55
C ILE A 64 5.67 -13.67 13.23
N VAL A 65 6.71 -13.31 12.50
CA VAL A 65 7.10 -14.01 11.27
C VAL A 65 7.66 -15.39 11.64
N ILE A 66 7.08 -16.43 11.07
CA ILE A 66 7.50 -17.81 11.31
C ILE A 66 8.41 -18.33 10.20
N GLU A 67 8.21 -17.87 8.96
CA GLU A 67 8.98 -18.30 7.80
C GLU A 67 8.88 -17.24 6.69
N TYR A 68 9.95 -17.10 5.91
CA TYR A 68 9.95 -16.32 4.68
C TYR A 68 10.16 -17.20 3.45
N SER A 69 9.26 -17.10 2.50
CA SER A 69 9.36 -17.72 1.19
C SER A 69 9.62 -16.68 0.10
N SER A 70 10.63 -16.91 -0.72
CA SER A 70 10.94 -16.04 -1.86
C SER A 70 9.83 -16.02 -2.93
N GLU A 71 8.96 -17.01 -2.93
CA GLU A 71 7.83 -17.14 -3.86
C GLU A 71 6.57 -16.47 -3.34
N TYR A 72 6.18 -16.75 -2.09
CA TYR A 72 4.89 -16.30 -1.53
C TYR A 72 5.00 -15.03 -0.70
N GLY A 73 6.07 -14.87 0.07
CA GLY A 73 6.26 -13.80 1.04
C GLY A 73 6.51 -14.31 2.45
N ALA A 74 6.08 -13.57 3.47
CA ALA A 74 6.30 -13.93 4.86
C ALA A 74 5.05 -14.59 5.47
N PHE A 75 5.22 -15.78 6.02
CA PHE A 75 4.21 -16.45 6.82
C PHE A 75 4.26 -15.89 8.25
N VAL A 76 3.10 -15.56 8.78
CA VAL A 76 2.96 -14.88 10.07
C VAL A 76 2.00 -15.64 10.96
N ALA A 77 2.34 -15.76 12.22
CA ALA A 77 1.42 -16.21 13.27
C ALA A 77 0.82 -14.98 13.95
N VAL A 78 -0.43 -14.68 13.67
CA VAL A 78 -1.20 -13.62 14.33
C VAL A 78 -1.67 -14.16 15.68
N ASP A 79 -1.41 -13.39 16.75
CA ASP A 79 -1.68 -13.79 18.15
C ASP A 79 -1.06 -15.15 18.52
N ASN A 80 0.05 -15.52 17.88
CA ASN A 80 0.70 -16.84 18.02
C ASN A 80 -0.24 -18.03 17.72
N LYS A 81 -1.36 -17.81 17.04
CA LYS A 81 -2.43 -18.79 16.85
C LYS A 81 -2.96 -18.89 15.43
N TYR A 82 -3.09 -17.78 14.72
CA TYR A 82 -3.77 -17.76 13.43
C TYR A 82 -2.79 -17.65 12.26
N SER A 83 -3.03 -18.45 11.22
CA SER A 83 -2.20 -18.46 10.02
C SER A 83 -2.47 -17.24 9.14
N ALA A 84 -1.42 -16.51 8.82
CA ALA A 84 -1.48 -15.36 7.95
C ALA A 84 -0.29 -15.31 6.98
N LEU A 85 -0.45 -14.56 5.89
CA LEU A 85 0.56 -14.34 4.86
C LEU A 85 0.66 -12.85 4.54
N ILE A 86 1.87 -12.31 4.58
CA ILE A 86 2.22 -11.03 3.97
C ILE A 86 2.73 -11.35 2.56
N PRO A 87 2.01 -10.97 1.49
CA PRO A 87 2.46 -11.25 0.13
C PRO A 87 3.79 -10.57 -0.17
N LYS A 88 4.64 -11.20 -0.97
CA LYS A 88 5.97 -10.69 -1.35
C LYS A 88 5.94 -9.23 -1.85
N LYS A 89 4.91 -8.84 -2.60
CA LYS A 89 4.72 -7.47 -3.13
C LYS A 89 4.54 -6.39 -2.07
N GLU A 90 4.17 -6.78 -0.84
CA GLU A 90 3.97 -5.88 0.30
C GLU A 90 5.24 -5.71 1.14
N ILE A 91 6.27 -6.54 0.89
CA ILE A 91 7.51 -6.58 1.64
C ILE A 91 8.55 -5.72 0.91
N HIS A 92 8.92 -4.59 1.51
CA HIS A 92 9.85 -3.63 0.94
C HIS A 92 11.21 -3.61 1.65
N SER A 93 11.34 -4.33 2.76
CA SER A 93 12.57 -4.47 3.54
C SER A 93 12.86 -5.95 3.82
N ALA A 94 14.08 -6.26 4.20
CA ALA A 94 14.42 -7.62 4.64
C ALA A 94 13.57 -8.00 5.85
N ILE A 95 12.99 -9.20 5.81
CA ILE A 95 12.15 -9.74 6.87
C ILE A 95 12.60 -11.19 7.14
N TYR A 96 12.65 -11.56 8.41
CA TYR A 96 13.18 -12.84 8.86
C TYR A 96 12.24 -13.51 9.86
N ALA A 97 12.41 -14.82 10.04
CA ALA A 97 11.72 -15.51 11.12
C ALA A 97 12.10 -14.90 12.48
N GLY A 98 11.13 -14.71 13.35
CA GLY A 98 11.26 -14.02 14.64
C GLY A 98 10.97 -12.53 14.62
N ASP A 99 10.89 -11.89 13.43
CA ASP A 99 10.55 -10.49 13.37
C ASP A 99 9.07 -10.26 13.75
N HIS A 100 8.82 -9.26 14.61
CA HIS A 100 7.49 -8.80 14.92
C HIS A 100 6.98 -7.88 13.82
N VAL A 101 5.75 -8.09 13.41
CA VAL A 101 5.10 -7.32 12.35
C VAL A 101 3.76 -6.80 12.81
N GLU A 102 3.49 -5.55 12.45
CA GLU A 102 2.19 -4.93 12.60
C GLU A 102 1.60 -4.64 11.24
N GLY A 103 0.32 -4.85 11.09
CA GLY A 103 -0.34 -4.67 9.81
C GLY A 103 -1.85 -4.72 9.93
N ARG A 104 -2.50 -5.00 8.80
CA ARG A 104 -3.94 -5.14 8.71
C ARG A 104 -4.31 -6.33 7.87
N VAL A 105 -5.49 -6.87 8.15
CA VAL A 105 -6.11 -7.89 7.32
C VAL A 105 -6.54 -7.27 5.98
N ALA A 106 -5.86 -7.62 4.91
CA ALA A 106 -6.21 -7.20 3.55
C ALA A 106 -7.44 -7.99 3.04
N SER A 107 -7.46 -9.30 3.29
CA SER A 107 -8.58 -10.19 2.98
C SER A 107 -8.51 -11.45 3.81
N VAL A 108 -9.65 -12.07 4.03
CA VAL A 108 -9.76 -13.44 4.56
C VAL A 108 -9.94 -14.35 3.36
N ARG A 109 -9.13 -15.40 3.27
CA ARG A 109 -9.18 -16.40 2.20
C ARG A 109 -10.33 -17.40 2.43
N GLU A 110 -10.70 -18.15 1.41
CA GLU A 110 -11.74 -19.19 1.50
C GLU A 110 -11.37 -20.29 2.50
N ASP A 111 -10.08 -20.58 2.65
CA ASP A 111 -9.55 -21.52 3.63
C ASP A 111 -9.46 -20.92 5.06
N GLY A 112 -9.96 -19.70 5.27
CA GLY A 112 -9.98 -18.99 6.55
C GLY A 112 -8.65 -18.35 6.95
N LYS A 113 -7.56 -18.56 6.19
CA LYS A 113 -6.27 -17.90 6.44
C LYS A 113 -6.32 -16.44 6.06
N LEU A 114 -5.48 -15.62 6.70
CA LEU A 114 -5.46 -14.19 6.51
C LEU A 114 -4.40 -13.77 5.47
N ASN A 115 -4.76 -12.88 4.57
CA ASN A 115 -3.78 -12.09 3.83
C ASN A 115 -3.61 -10.75 4.53
N LEU A 116 -2.37 -10.37 4.78
CA LEU A 116 -2.02 -9.15 5.47
C LEU A 116 -1.48 -8.09 4.51
N THR A 117 -1.62 -6.83 4.89
CA THR A 117 -0.94 -5.69 4.28
C THR A 117 -0.23 -4.89 5.36
N MET A 118 0.98 -4.45 5.06
CA MET A 118 1.75 -3.56 5.91
C MET A 118 1.45 -2.08 5.59
N GLN A 119 0.67 -1.81 4.54
CA GLN A 119 0.34 -0.46 4.15
C GLN A 119 -0.66 0.16 5.12
N LYS A 120 -0.39 1.40 5.50
CA LYS A 120 -1.31 2.20 6.28
C LYS A 120 -2.62 2.44 5.50
N PRO A 121 -3.76 2.58 6.18
CA PRO A 121 -5.01 2.95 5.52
C PRO A 121 -4.82 4.20 4.68
N ILE A 122 -5.38 4.21 3.47
CA ILE A 122 -5.29 5.36 2.55
C ILE A 122 -5.70 6.67 3.24
N LYS A 123 -6.73 6.63 4.08
CA LYS A 123 -7.18 7.82 4.84
C LYS A 123 -6.12 8.33 5.82
N MET A 124 -5.38 7.42 6.46
CA MET A 124 -4.33 7.77 7.41
C MET A 124 -3.10 8.30 6.68
N GLN A 125 -2.73 7.67 5.57
CA GLN A 125 -1.64 8.14 4.72
C GLN A 125 -1.92 9.54 4.13
N ILE A 126 -3.17 9.81 3.71
CA ILE A 126 -3.57 11.14 3.24
C ILE A 126 -3.44 12.16 4.37
N ARG A 127 -3.80 11.81 5.60
CA ARG A 127 -3.67 12.69 6.77
C ARG A 127 -2.22 12.97 7.10
N GLU A 128 -1.38 11.95 7.18
CA GLU A 128 0.06 12.08 7.43
C GLU A 128 0.75 12.94 6.35
N ASN A 129 0.44 12.68 5.08
CA ASN A 129 0.94 13.49 3.97
C ASN A 129 0.46 14.95 4.06
N ALA A 130 -0.78 15.17 4.48
CA ALA A 130 -1.32 16.52 4.66
C ALA A 130 -0.62 17.27 5.81
N GLU A 131 -0.39 16.61 6.95
CA GLU A 131 0.35 17.17 8.08
C GLU A 131 1.81 17.47 7.70
N MET A 132 2.47 16.57 6.98
CA MET A 132 3.83 16.78 6.46
C MET A 132 3.88 18.00 5.52
N ILE A 133 2.95 18.13 4.59
CA ILE A 133 2.87 19.27 3.67
C ILE A 133 2.67 20.58 4.45
N LEU A 134 1.80 20.62 5.47
CA LEU A 134 1.63 21.80 6.32
C LEU A 134 2.92 22.22 7.01
N ASN A 135 3.64 21.26 7.60
CA ASN A 135 4.92 21.54 8.27
C ASN A 135 5.96 22.10 7.30
N ILE A 136 5.98 21.60 6.06
CA ILE A 136 6.87 22.13 5.02
C ILE A 136 6.44 23.54 4.62
N ILE A 137 5.15 23.83 4.39
CA ILE A 137 4.68 25.18 4.08
C ILE A 137 5.03 26.16 5.21
N ASP A 138 4.89 25.71 6.46
CA ASP A 138 5.24 26.51 7.64
C ASP A 138 6.74 26.86 7.66
N SER A 139 7.62 25.92 7.29
CA SER A 139 9.07 26.16 7.15
C SER A 139 9.41 27.20 6.06
N TYR A 140 8.52 27.42 5.09
CA TYR A 140 8.59 28.46 4.08
C TYR A 140 7.83 29.75 4.47
N ASN A 141 7.70 30.02 5.77
CA ASN A 141 6.96 31.19 6.30
C ASN A 141 5.49 31.25 5.82
N GLY A 142 4.87 30.12 5.68
CA GLY A 142 3.45 30.00 5.32
C GLY A 142 3.13 30.08 3.81
N VAL A 143 4.15 30.26 2.95
CA VAL A 143 3.99 30.40 1.49
C VAL A 143 4.93 29.44 0.77
N LEU A 144 4.39 28.36 0.22
CA LEU A 144 5.15 27.41 -0.57
C LEU A 144 5.20 27.83 -2.05
N PRO A 145 6.41 28.05 -2.64
CA PRO A 145 6.54 28.46 -4.05
C PRO A 145 6.31 27.33 -5.06
N VAL A 146 5.32 26.48 -4.77
CA VAL A 146 4.91 25.32 -5.57
C VAL A 146 3.40 25.23 -5.56
N ASN A 147 2.79 24.90 -6.68
CA ASN A 147 1.35 24.69 -6.78
C ASN A 147 1.01 23.21 -7.09
N ASP A 148 -0.27 22.91 -7.19
CA ASP A 148 -0.79 21.55 -7.51
C ASP A 148 -0.42 21.05 -8.93
N LYS A 149 0.08 21.94 -9.81
CA LYS A 149 0.50 21.63 -11.19
C LYS A 149 2.01 21.37 -11.32
N ALA A 150 2.77 21.56 -10.24
CA ALA A 150 4.23 21.37 -10.23
C ALA A 150 4.67 20.02 -10.83
N ASP A 151 5.91 19.98 -11.32
CA ASP A 151 6.48 18.77 -11.90
C ASP A 151 6.63 17.67 -10.85
N SER A 152 6.46 16.42 -11.30
CA SER A 152 6.56 15.24 -10.44
C SER A 152 7.93 15.12 -9.77
N LYS A 153 9.00 15.49 -10.48
CA LYS A 153 10.38 15.46 -9.95
C LYS A 153 10.60 16.46 -8.81
N VAL A 154 9.98 17.64 -8.90
CA VAL A 154 10.05 18.66 -7.83
C VAL A 154 9.31 18.17 -6.60
N ILE A 155 8.10 17.63 -6.78
CA ILE A 155 7.29 17.10 -5.68
C ILE A 155 7.99 15.93 -4.99
N GLU A 156 8.55 15.00 -5.74
CA GLU A 156 9.26 13.85 -5.19
C GLU A 156 10.52 14.26 -4.43
N LYS A 157 11.27 15.24 -4.94
CA LYS A 157 12.47 15.77 -4.29
C LYS A 157 12.16 16.51 -2.98
N GLU A 158 11.14 17.37 -2.98
CA GLU A 158 10.81 18.22 -1.83
C GLU A 158 9.97 17.51 -0.76
N PHE A 159 9.07 16.60 -1.18
CA PHE A 159 8.10 15.96 -0.28
C PHE A 159 8.30 14.46 -0.14
N GLY A 160 9.15 13.81 -0.94
CA GLY A 160 9.35 12.36 -0.91
C GLY A 160 8.10 11.54 -1.28
N ILE A 161 7.08 12.17 -1.88
CA ILE A 161 5.81 11.52 -2.23
C ILE A 161 5.49 11.68 -3.72
N SER A 162 4.66 10.77 -4.24
CA SER A 162 4.21 10.87 -5.62
C SER A 162 3.31 12.10 -5.86
N LYS A 163 3.28 12.63 -7.07
CA LYS A 163 2.40 13.75 -7.47
C LYS A 163 0.92 13.46 -7.18
N ARG A 164 0.48 12.20 -7.30
CA ARG A 164 -0.89 11.80 -6.98
C ARG A 164 -1.16 11.91 -5.48
N ALA A 165 -0.26 11.45 -4.64
CA ALA A 165 -0.36 11.54 -3.18
C ALA A 165 -0.36 13.01 -2.73
N PHE A 166 0.54 13.84 -3.30
CA PHE A 166 0.59 15.28 -3.07
C PHE A 166 -0.74 15.95 -3.40
N LYS A 167 -1.28 15.75 -4.61
CA LYS A 167 -2.57 16.33 -5.01
C LYS A 167 -3.73 15.92 -4.10
N THR A 168 -3.73 14.67 -3.66
CA THR A 168 -4.78 14.17 -2.75
C THR A 168 -4.68 14.84 -1.38
N ALA A 169 -3.47 15.00 -0.85
CA ALA A 169 -3.24 15.65 0.44
C ALA A 169 -3.54 17.16 0.39
N VAL A 170 -3.07 17.86 -0.65
CA VAL A 170 -3.38 19.27 -0.90
C VAL A 170 -4.89 19.49 -1.05
N GLY A 171 -5.58 18.61 -1.80
CA GLY A 171 -7.04 18.64 -1.95
C GLY A 171 -7.77 18.45 -0.62
N LYS A 172 -7.24 17.61 0.28
CA LYS A 172 -7.76 17.47 1.64
C LYS A 172 -7.56 18.74 2.45
N LEU A 173 -6.37 19.33 2.45
CA LEU A 173 -6.06 20.57 3.17
C LEU A 173 -6.91 21.75 2.70
N LEU A 174 -7.14 21.85 1.39
CA LEU A 174 -8.03 22.85 0.81
C LEU A 174 -9.48 22.65 1.28
N LYS A 175 -9.95 21.40 1.30
CA LYS A 175 -11.29 21.05 1.79
C LYS A 175 -11.46 21.32 3.28
N ASP A 176 -10.39 21.12 4.06
CA ASP A 176 -10.36 21.38 5.50
C ASP A 176 -10.17 22.90 5.79
N GLY A 177 -10.06 23.75 4.75
CA GLY A 177 -9.91 25.20 4.88
C GLY A 177 -8.57 25.63 5.52
N LYS A 178 -7.55 24.79 5.43
CA LYS A 178 -6.24 25.08 6.04
C LYS A 178 -5.28 25.84 5.13
N ILE A 179 -5.49 25.71 3.82
CA ILE A 179 -4.63 26.33 2.79
C ILE A 179 -5.48 26.99 1.71
N ARG A 180 -4.83 27.91 0.98
CA ARG A 180 -5.30 28.49 -0.27
C ARG A 180 -4.30 28.16 -1.38
N ILE A 181 -4.82 27.83 -2.57
CA ILE A 181 -3.99 27.58 -3.75
C ILE A 181 -4.11 28.79 -4.67
N THR A 182 -2.98 29.39 -5.01
CA THR A 182 -2.85 30.47 -6.00
C THR A 182 -2.28 29.93 -7.31
N GLU A 183 -2.16 30.74 -8.33
CA GLU A 183 -1.59 30.29 -9.61
C GLU A 183 -0.14 29.80 -9.50
N LYS A 184 0.61 30.28 -8.52
CA LYS A 184 2.05 29.96 -8.36
C LYS A 184 2.38 29.30 -7.03
N ASN A 185 1.57 29.53 -5.98
CA ASN A 185 1.91 29.20 -4.60
C ASN A 185 0.80 28.43 -3.91
N ILE A 186 1.15 27.75 -2.82
CA ILE A 186 0.22 27.26 -1.81
C ILE A 186 0.50 28.03 -0.52
N GLU A 187 -0.52 28.59 0.10
CA GLU A 187 -0.44 29.46 1.27
C GLU A 187 -1.26 28.88 2.42
N ILE A 188 -0.72 28.92 3.65
CA ILE A 188 -1.48 28.61 4.86
C ILE A 188 -2.44 29.76 5.15
N LEU A 189 -3.68 29.44 5.46
CA LEU A 189 -4.66 30.42 5.94
C LEU A 189 -4.47 30.65 7.44
N SER A 190 -4.42 31.92 7.87
CA SER A 190 -4.42 32.30 9.29
C SER A 190 -5.75 31.88 9.96
N GLU A 191 -5.77 31.81 11.29
CA GLU A 191 -7.00 31.48 12.01
C GLU A 191 -8.11 32.53 11.78
N GLU A 192 -7.73 33.78 11.61
CA GLU A 192 -8.64 34.88 11.31
C GLU A 192 -9.28 34.70 9.92
N GLU A 193 -8.47 34.38 8.89
CA GLU A 193 -8.97 34.12 7.54
C GLU A 193 -9.85 32.89 7.46
N ARG A 194 -9.55 31.84 8.26
CA ARG A 194 -10.40 30.62 8.38
C ARG A 194 -11.75 30.96 8.99
N ALA A 195 -11.77 31.80 10.04
CA ALA A 195 -12.98 32.25 10.69
C ALA A 195 -13.86 33.12 9.75
N GLU A 196 -13.25 33.97 8.93
CA GLU A 196 -13.97 34.76 7.93
C GLU A 196 -14.57 33.91 6.80
N LEU A 197 -13.81 32.92 6.31
CA LEU A 197 -14.31 31.97 5.31
C LEU A 197 -15.48 31.13 5.82
N ALA A 198 -15.43 30.74 7.10
CA ALA A 198 -16.53 30.02 7.74
C ALA A 198 -17.80 30.90 7.89
N LYS A 199 -17.65 32.21 8.15
CA LYS A 199 -18.75 33.15 8.28
C LYS A 199 -19.38 33.52 6.92
N LYS A 200 -18.60 33.55 5.83
CA LYS A 200 -19.07 33.91 4.48
C LYS A 200 -19.89 32.81 3.80
N GLY A 201 -20.11 31.65 4.46
CA GLY A 201 -20.99 30.60 3.96
C GLY A 201 -20.70 30.13 2.53
N THR A 202 -19.44 30.24 2.09
CA THR A 202 -19.03 29.85 0.74
C THR A 202 -19.18 28.32 0.65
N THR A 203 -20.25 27.90 0.03
CA THR A 203 -20.55 26.50 -0.22
C THR A 203 -19.37 25.89 -0.98
N LYS A 204 -19.04 24.64 -0.59
CA LYS A 204 -17.93 23.80 -1.10
C LYS A 204 -17.77 23.78 -2.63
N ASP A 205 -18.78 24.25 -3.37
CA ASP A 205 -18.83 24.28 -4.83
C ASP A 205 -18.18 25.50 -5.49
N ASP A 206 -18.10 26.64 -4.81
CA ASP A 206 -17.55 27.87 -5.41
C ASP A 206 -16.01 27.89 -5.47
N VAL A 207 -15.37 27.21 -4.54
CA VAL A 207 -13.90 27.07 -4.52
C VAL A 207 -13.43 26.10 -5.62
N VAL A 208 -14.26 25.11 -5.97
CA VAL A 208 -13.96 24.11 -7.01
C VAL A 208 -14.27 24.67 -8.42
N LYS A 209 -15.22 25.57 -8.56
CA LYS A 209 -15.62 26.14 -9.86
C LYS A 209 -14.58 27.11 -10.46
N ARG A 210 -13.78 27.76 -9.62
CA ARG A 210 -12.68 28.63 -10.11
C ARG A 210 -11.45 27.86 -10.63
N ALA A 211 -11.39 26.55 -10.41
CA ALA A 211 -10.26 25.69 -10.83
C ALA A 211 -10.56 24.85 -12.09
N LYS A 212 -11.74 24.97 -12.72
CA LYS A 212 -11.99 24.30 -14.01
C LYS A 212 -11.62 25.22 -15.16
N PRO A 213 -10.64 24.86 -16.01
CA PRO A 213 -10.47 25.55 -17.29
C PRO A 213 -11.73 25.32 -18.14
N GLU A 214 -12.24 26.39 -18.75
CA GLU A 214 -13.28 26.27 -19.76
C GLU A 214 -12.84 25.27 -20.84
N THR A 215 -13.46 24.13 -20.87
CA THR A 215 -13.31 23.19 -21.96
C THR A 215 -13.98 23.81 -23.19
N LYS A 216 -13.17 24.31 -24.11
CA LYS A 216 -13.63 24.66 -25.46
C LYS A 216 -14.40 23.46 -26.00
N LYS A 217 -15.68 23.69 -26.34
CA LYS A 217 -16.56 22.73 -27.00
C LYS A 217 -15.84 22.15 -28.23
N PRO A 218 -15.86 20.84 -28.44
CA PRO A 218 -15.27 20.27 -29.66
C PRO A 218 -16.06 20.80 -30.85
N VAL A 219 -15.34 21.42 -31.79
CA VAL A 219 -15.85 21.81 -33.10
C VAL A 219 -16.40 20.55 -33.78
N SER A 220 -17.68 20.54 -34.13
CA SER A 220 -18.30 19.44 -34.84
C SER A 220 -17.59 19.23 -36.17
N ARG A 221 -16.88 18.09 -36.28
CA ARG A 221 -16.37 17.62 -37.55
C ARG A 221 -17.58 17.22 -38.40
N ARG A 222 -17.81 18.00 -39.46
CA ARG A 222 -18.74 17.63 -40.55
C ARG A 222 -18.32 16.28 -41.07
N SER A 223 -19.25 15.36 -41.17
CA SER A 223 -19.09 14.07 -41.84
C SER A 223 -18.77 14.32 -43.31
N PRO A 224 -17.80 13.57 -43.91
CA PRO A 224 -17.59 13.66 -45.34
C PRO A 224 -18.75 13.04 -46.10
N GLU A 225 -19.17 13.70 -47.18
CA GLU A 225 -20.19 13.21 -48.09
C GLU A 225 -19.75 11.90 -48.81
N PRO A 226 -20.73 11.04 -49.20
CA PRO A 226 -20.42 9.77 -49.81
C PRO A 226 -19.94 9.98 -51.26
N VAL A 227 -18.76 9.38 -51.58
CA VAL A 227 -18.21 9.33 -52.94
C VAL A 227 -18.92 8.22 -53.72
N PRO A 228 -19.32 8.41 -54.98
CA PRO A 228 -20.08 7.43 -55.77
C PRO A 228 -19.17 6.25 -56.22
N ASP A 229 -19.80 5.09 -56.16
CA ASP A 229 -19.28 3.75 -56.51
C ASP A 229 -18.69 3.73 -57.93
N ARG A 230 -17.41 3.36 -58.05
CA ARG A 230 -16.85 2.87 -59.30
C ARG A 230 -16.58 1.37 -59.20
N LYS A 231 -17.43 0.61 -59.90
CA LYS A 231 -17.27 -0.83 -60.11
C LYS A 231 -15.90 -1.15 -60.72
N GLY A 232 -15.14 -1.97 -60.00
CA GLY A 232 -13.89 -2.55 -60.51
C GLY A 232 -13.64 -3.90 -59.82
N THR A 233 -14.07 -4.96 -60.54
CA THR A 233 -13.89 -6.36 -60.14
C THR A 233 -12.42 -6.73 -60.22
N VAL A 234 -11.78 -7.16 -59.12
CA VAL A 234 -10.47 -7.82 -59.13
C VAL A 234 -10.62 -9.20 -58.47
N LYS A 235 -10.48 -10.24 -59.34
CA LYS A 235 -10.44 -11.63 -58.92
C LYS A 235 -9.08 -11.92 -58.28
N PHE A 236 -9.04 -12.37 -57.05
CA PHE A 236 -7.87 -13.00 -56.44
C PHE A 236 -7.94 -14.51 -56.61
N THR A 237 -7.03 -15.08 -57.43
CA THR A 237 -6.77 -16.50 -57.56
C THR A 237 -5.86 -16.97 -56.40
N ARG A 238 -6.31 -18.00 -55.67
CA ARG A 238 -5.49 -18.78 -54.74
C ARG A 238 -4.41 -19.53 -55.52
N SER A 239 -3.17 -19.34 -55.16
CA SER A 239 -2.07 -20.23 -55.52
C SER A 239 -1.81 -21.19 -54.37
N ASN A 240 -2.02 -22.46 -54.67
CA ASN A 240 -1.70 -23.62 -53.84
C ASN A 240 -0.31 -24.12 -54.31
N GLY A 241 0.58 -24.39 -53.43
CA GLY A 241 1.83 -25.10 -53.69
C GLY A 241 2.60 -25.19 -52.38
N GLY A 242 2.82 -26.29 -51.79
CA GLY A 242 3.24 -27.56 -52.31
C GLY A 242 4.48 -27.96 -51.54
N ARG A 243 4.34 -29.01 -50.75
CA ARG A 243 5.35 -29.74 -49.99
C ARG A 243 6.69 -29.96 -50.72
N ARG A 244 7.74 -30.06 -49.91
CA ARG A 244 8.83 -31.11 -49.82
C ARG A 244 10.11 -30.42 -49.37
N ASN A 245 10.92 -30.89 -48.47
CA ASN A 245 11.34 -32.14 -47.87
C ASN A 245 11.74 -31.84 -46.41
#